data_f116d89bea3dc4bb4b9eef2225af4b9d
#
_entry.id   f116d89bea3dc4bb4b9eef2225af4b9d
#
_cell.length_a   1.000
_cell.length_b   1.000
_cell.length_c   1.000
_cell.angle_alpha   90.00
_cell.angle_beta   90.00
_cell.angle_gamma   90.00
#
_symmetry.space_group_name_H-M   'P 1'
#
loop_
_entity.id
_entity.type
_entity.pdbx_description
1 polymer ?
#
loop_
_entity_poly.entity_id
_entity_poly.type
_entity_poly.pdbx_seq_one_letter_code
_entity_poly.pdbx_strand_id
1 'polypeptide(L)'
;MVEKKAKKKSGTPRKRRKLAGKSTGLTPKELAGAAPAAIESLQRAIDEDGGKVISSYREPFGSHWLIMASLAIEQVEPTPYQRNLSDAHVRKLETVIAKLGRFLDPIIVVRGEPNQDGVRYWTPNGNHRLSALRTLGAKSVTAIVVPEPSTAYKILALNTEKSHNLRERAMEVIKMYQELATLDDGDEESYALEFEEAALITLGLCYLEQSRFSGGAYHPILRRADQFLRKPLQAALEIRRERSKMLMDLDSMICERVDALKKRGLTSPYLKSFVVARINPIRFRPKEAAPLSYNEVLERMIKAVDRFNPEKIRMEDLTKSGGAPEE
;
A
#
# COMPACT_ATOMS: atom_id res chain seq x y z
N MET A 1 42.61 25.60 39.73
CA MET A 1 41.74 24.41 39.61
C MET A 1 40.31 24.84 39.89
N VAL A 2 39.48 24.94 38.87
CA VAL A 2 38.07 25.34 38.99
C VAL A 2 37.26 24.21 38.37
N GLU A 3 36.60 23.41 39.22
CA GLU A 3 35.71 22.33 38.83
C GLU A 3 34.44 22.87 38.18
N LYS A 4 34.19 22.52 36.91
CA LYS A 4 32.93 22.76 36.22
C LYS A 4 31.94 21.63 36.57
N LYS A 5 30.99 21.93 37.46
CA LYS A 5 29.83 21.07 37.72
C LYS A 5 28.91 21.02 36.48
N ALA A 6 28.79 19.84 35.89
CA ALA A 6 27.85 19.56 34.82
C ALA A 6 26.41 19.57 35.35
N LYS A 7 25.55 20.47 34.83
CA LYS A 7 24.11 20.49 35.10
C LYS A 7 23.44 19.33 34.38
N LYS A 8 22.94 18.33 35.11
CA LYS A 8 22.00 17.32 34.61
C LYS A 8 20.69 18.01 34.19
N LYS A 9 20.36 18.00 32.91
CA LYS A 9 19.03 18.38 32.41
C LYS A 9 18.01 17.32 32.92
N SER A 10 17.14 17.71 33.83
CA SER A 10 15.98 16.93 34.24
C SER A 10 14.99 16.89 33.07
N GLY A 11 14.86 15.75 32.41
CA GLY A 11 13.84 15.55 31.41
C GLY A 11 12.45 15.55 32.04
N THR A 12 11.58 16.40 31.54
CA THR A 12 10.17 16.47 31.95
C THR A 12 9.52 15.09 31.73
N PRO A 13 8.86 14.49 32.71
CA PRO A 13 8.24 13.18 32.53
C PRO A 13 7.18 13.26 31.44
N ARG A 14 7.34 12.40 30.40
CA ARG A 14 6.35 12.25 29.34
C ARG A 14 5.00 11.89 29.98
N LYS A 15 4.01 12.77 29.88
CA LYS A 15 2.62 12.48 30.28
C LYS A 15 2.18 11.19 29.59
N ARG A 16 1.90 10.14 30.36
CA ARG A 16 1.26 8.92 29.85
C ARG A 16 -0.03 9.33 29.15
N ARG A 17 -0.17 8.96 27.87
CA ARG A 17 -1.42 9.13 27.12
C ARG A 17 -2.52 8.42 27.92
N LYS A 18 -3.59 9.12 28.29
CA LYS A 18 -4.76 8.49 28.90
C LYS A 18 -5.30 7.49 27.89
N LEU A 19 -5.41 6.23 28.30
CA LEU A 19 -6.10 5.20 27.53
C LEU A 19 -7.53 5.67 27.26
N ALA A 20 -8.06 5.38 26.06
CA ALA A 20 -9.46 5.65 25.71
C ALA A 20 -10.39 5.07 26.78
N GLY A 21 -11.41 5.82 27.14
CA GLY A 21 -12.17 5.63 28.39
C GLY A 21 -13.07 4.40 28.48
N LYS A 22 -13.10 3.45 27.52
CA LYS A 22 -13.79 2.16 27.65
C LYS A 22 -12.84 1.04 27.23
N SER A 23 -12.72 0.02 28.05
CA SER A 23 -12.02 -1.19 27.68
C SER A 23 -12.82 -1.91 26.60
N THR A 24 -12.13 -2.34 25.51
CA THR A 24 -12.73 -3.01 24.36
C THR A 24 -12.15 -4.41 24.24
N GLY A 25 -12.96 -5.35 23.77
CA GLY A 25 -12.55 -6.71 23.50
C GLY A 25 -12.72 -7.67 24.66
N LEU A 26 -12.17 -8.89 24.50
CA LEU A 26 -12.31 -10.00 25.44
C LEU A 26 -11.18 -10.01 26.47
N THR A 27 -11.51 -10.41 27.67
CA THR A 27 -10.51 -10.77 28.68
C THR A 27 -9.93 -12.16 28.39
N PRO A 28 -8.73 -12.50 28.92
CA PRO A 28 -8.15 -13.84 28.71
C PRO A 28 -9.06 -15.00 29.08
N LYS A 29 -9.94 -14.80 30.09
CA LYS A 29 -10.89 -15.83 30.53
C LYS A 29 -12.05 -16.05 29.54
N GLU A 30 -12.39 -15.04 28.76
CA GLU A 30 -13.49 -15.07 27.79
C GLU A 30 -13.05 -15.62 26.42
N LEU A 31 -11.75 -15.84 26.21
CA LEU A 31 -11.23 -16.43 24.98
C LEU A 31 -11.59 -17.91 24.82
N ALA A 32 -11.81 -18.61 25.93
CA ALA A 32 -12.23 -20.00 25.92
C ALA A 32 -13.73 -20.10 25.57
N GLY A 33 -14.09 -21.04 24.69
CA GLY A 33 -15.46 -21.31 24.30
C GLY A 33 -15.52 -22.40 23.23
N ALA A 34 -16.67 -23.03 23.07
CA ALA A 34 -16.89 -23.99 21.99
C ALA A 34 -16.85 -23.26 20.64
N ALA A 35 -16.12 -23.83 19.69
CA ALA A 35 -16.06 -23.29 18.34
C ALA A 35 -17.43 -23.46 17.65
N PRO A 36 -17.90 -22.47 16.86
CA PRO A 36 -19.09 -22.63 16.02
C PRO A 36 -18.88 -23.74 14.99
N ALA A 37 -19.98 -24.36 14.54
CA ALA A 37 -19.93 -25.43 13.53
C ALA A 37 -19.16 -25.06 12.24
N ALA A 38 -19.20 -23.79 11.83
CA ALA A 38 -18.42 -23.30 10.68
C ALA A 38 -16.91 -23.40 10.92
N ILE A 39 -16.46 -23.08 12.14
CA ILE A 39 -15.03 -23.19 12.52
C ILE A 39 -14.61 -24.67 12.62
N GLU A 40 -15.46 -25.53 13.20
CA GLU A 40 -15.19 -26.97 13.25
C GLU A 40 -15.12 -27.57 11.83
N SER A 41 -15.97 -27.10 10.90
CA SER A 41 -15.92 -27.55 9.50
C SER A 41 -14.62 -27.10 8.83
N LEU A 42 -14.17 -25.86 9.07
CA LEU A 42 -12.90 -25.37 8.55
C LEU A 42 -11.70 -26.12 9.15
N GLN A 43 -11.74 -26.48 10.45
CA GLN A 43 -10.70 -27.31 11.08
C GLN A 43 -10.60 -28.68 10.40
N ARG A 44 -11.74 -29.34 10.14
CA ARG A 44 -11.75 -30.61 9.41
C ARG A 44 -11.20 -30.47 7.99
N ALA A 45 -11.60 -29.42 7.29
CA ALA A 45 -11.08 -29.15 5.94
C ALA A 45 -9.56 -28.90 5.94
N ILE A 46 -8.99 -28.27 6.98
CA ILE A 46 -7.54 -28.10 7.12
C ILE A 46 -6.84 -29.45 7.30
N ASP A 47 -7.40 -30.34 8.15
CA ASP A 47 -6.84 -31.68 8.37
C ASP A 47 -6.95 -32.53 7.08
N GLU A 48 -8.05 -32.43 6.32
CA GLU A 48 -8.27 -33.10 5.02
C GLU A 48 -7.32 -32.61 3.93
N ASP A 49 -6.97 -31.32 3.93
CA ASP A 49 -5.98 -30.73 3.01
C ASP A 49 -4.52 -31.11 3.38
N GLY A 50 -4.31 -31.98 4.37
CA GLY A 50 -2.98 -32.41 4.83
C GLY A 50 -2.30 -31.45 5.81
N GLY A 51 -2.99 -30.46 6.31
CA GLY A 51 -2.55 -29.59 7.39
C GLY A 51 -2.77 -30.22 8.78
N LYS A 52 -2.41 -29.46 9.81
CA LYS A 52 -2.69 -29.84 11.21
C LYS A 52 -3.14 -28.64 12.02
N VAL A 53 -4.36 -28.69 12.53
CA VAL A 53 -4.87 -27.68 13.46
C VAL A 53 -4.12 -27.81 14.81
N ILE A 54 -3.57 -26.68 15.27
CA ILE A 54 -2.88 -26.57 16.57
C ILE A 54 -3.89 -26.07 17.61
N SER A 55 -4.63 -25.01 17.29
CA SER A 55 -5.66 -24.44 18.17
C SER A 55 -6.64 -23.58 17.38
N SER A 56 -7.84 -23.39 17.95
CA SER A 56 -8.74 -22.32 17.53
C SER A 56 -9.03 -21.41 18.71
N TYR A 57 -9.18 -20.14 18.47
CA TYR A 57 -9.39 -19.13 19.50
C TYR A 57 -10.12 -17.92 18.95
N ARG A 58 -10.74 -17.16 19.84
CA ARG A 58 -11.26 -15.84 19.51
C ARG A 58 -10.16 -14.80 19.73
N GLU A 59 -9.85 -14.01 18.70
CA GLU A 59 -8.89 -12.93 18.89
C GLU A 59 -9.48 -11.87 19.86
N PRO A 60 -8.63 -11.29 20.74
CA PRO A 60 -9.15 -10.52 21.88
C PRO A 60 -9.84 -9.21 21.52
N PHE A 61 -9.51 -8.55 20.39
CA PHE A 61 -9.99 -7.21 20.07
C PHE A 61 -11.39 -7.21 19.46
N GLY A 62 -11.59 -7.96 18.37
CA GLY A 62 -12.85 -8.02 17.62
C GLY A 62 -13.70 -9.25 17.93
N SER A 63 -13.18 -10.18 18.73
CA SER A 63 -13.84 -11.44 19.08
C SER A 63 -14.08 -12.41 17.92
N HIS A 64 -13.35 -12.23 16.81
CA HIS A 64 -13.41 -13.12 15.65
C HIS A 64 -12.65 -14.42 15.90
N TRP A 65 -13.16 -15.53 15.34
CA TRP A 65 -12.48 -16.81 15.43
C TRP A 65 -11.28 -16.84 14.48
N LEU A 66 -10.17 -17.38 14.97
CA LEU A 66 -8.96 -17.65 14.20
C LEU A 66 -8.50 -19.09 14.48
N ILE A 67 -7.84 -19.70 13.49
CA ILE A 67 -7.27 -21.04 13.62
C ILE A 67 -5.76 -20.96 13.46
N MET A 68 -5.01 -21.39 14.45
CA MET A 68 -3.57 -21.63 14.31
C MET A 68 -3.37 -23.05 13.80
N ALA A 69 -2.66 -23.18 12.67
CA ALA A 69 -2.41 -24.46 12.03
C ALA A 69 -0.98 -24.54 11.47
N SER A 70 -0.50 -25.76 11.31
CA SER A 70 0.66 -26.10 10.48
C SER A 70 0.14 -26.56 9.12
N LEU A 71 0.53 -25.89 8.05
CA LEU A 71 0.12 -26.19 6.68
C LEU A 71 1.31 -26.74 5.89
N ALA A 72 1.06 -27.69 5.00
CA ALA A 72 2.05 -28.13 4.04
C ALA A 72 2.49 -26.92 3.19
N ILE A 73 3.81 -26.71 3.04
CA ILE A 73 4.32 -25.48 2.46
C ILE A 73 3.98 -25.32 0.98
N GLU A 74 3.81 -26.43 0.27
CA GLU A 74 3.34 -26.50 -1.12
C GLU A 74 1.87 -26.14 -1.30
N GLN A 75 1.05 -26.20 -0.24
CA GLN A 75 -0.36 -25.85 -0.25
C GLN A 75 -0.63 -24.35 0.00
N VAL A 76 0.42 -23.56 0.17
CA VAL A 76 0.29 -22.12 0.48
C VAL A 76 0.94 -21.30 -0.62
N GLU A 77 0.19 -20.39 -1.25
CA GLU A 77 0.70 -19.46 -2.26
C GLU A 77 0.44 -18.01 -1.85
N PRO A 78 1.25 -17.05 -2.35
CA PRO A 78 0.94 -15.63 -2.18
C PRO A 78 -0.33 -15.27 -2.95
N THR A 79 -1.09 -14.31 -2.44
CA THR A 79 -2.23 -13.75 -3.21
C THR A 79 -1.74 -13.13 -4.52
N PRO A 80 -2.47 -13.27 -5.64
CA PRO A 80 -2.01 -12.88 -6.99
C PRO A 80 -1.64 -11.39 -7.12
N TYR A 81 -2.22 -10.53 -6.30
CA TYR A 81 -2.04 -9.08 -6.32
C TYR A 81 -0.94 -8.58 -5.38
N GLN A 82 -0.21 -9.48 -4.70
CA GLN A 82 0.96 -9.07 -3.93
C GLN A 82 2.09 -8.59 -4.84
N ARG A 83 2.89 -7.70 -4.30
CA ARG A 83 4.10 -7.22 -4.97
C ARG A 83 5.15 -8.31 -5.12
N ASN A 84 6.08 -8.06 -6.04
CA ASN A 84 7.21 -8.92 -6.27
C ASN A 84 8.09 -9.03 -5.01
N LEU A 85 8.65 -10.22 -4.79
CA LEU A 85 9.60 -10.47 -3.72
C LEU A 85 10.86 -9.60 -3.87
N SER A 86 11.38 -9.15 -2.74
CA SER A 86 12.71 -8.56 -2.66
C SER A 86 13.70 -9.64 -2.26
N ASP A 87 14.57 -10.05 -3.17
CA ASP A 87 15.60 -11.09 -2.92
C ASP A 87 16.51 -10.75 -1.74
N ALA A 88 16.86 -9.48 -1.58
CA ALA A 88 17.67 -9.03 -0.46
C ALA A 88 16.96 -9.26 0.89
N HIS A 89 15.64 -9.02 0.93
CA HIS A 89 14.84 -9.23 2.14
C HIS A 89 14.66 -10.73 2.44
N VAL A 90 14.39 -11.54 1.42
CA VAL A 90 14.29 -13.01 1.56
C VAL A 90 15.58 -13.57 2.13
N ARG A 91 16.75 -13.25 1.56
CA ARG A 91 18.07 -13.70 2.06
C ARG A 91 18.34 -13.26 3.51
N LYS A 92 17.90 -12.06 3.89
CA LYS A 92 18.01 -11.62 5.30
C LYS A 92 17.16 -12.48 6.22
N LEU A 93 15.93 -12.81 5.83
CA LEU A 93 15.04 -13.71 6.59
C LEU A 93 15.60 -15.12 6.69
N GLU A 94 16.11 -15.69 5.59
CA GLU A 94 16.80 -16.99 5.59
C GLU A 94 17.91 -17.04 6.63
N THR A 95 18.79 -16.02 6.62
CA THR A 95 19.89 -15.92 7.57
C THR A 95 19.40 -15.86 9.01
N VAL A 96 18.36 -15.07 9.29
CA VAL A 96 17.81 -14.91 10.65
C VAL A 96 17.13 -16.19 11.12
N ILE A 97 16.28 -16.81 10.30
CA ILE A 97 15.57 -18.05 10.63
C ILE A 97 16.56 -19.18 10.87
N ALA A 98 17.57 -19.33 10.00
CA ALA A 98 18.62 -20.35 10.15
C ALA A 98 19.42 -20.15 11.45
N LYS A 99 19.79 -18.92 11.81
CA LYS A 99 20.49 -18.61 13.07
C LYS A 99 19.66 -18.89 14.32
N LEU A 100 18.35 -18.59 14.27
CA LEU A 100 17.44 -18.84 15.38
C LEU A 100 17.12 -20.34 15.54
N GLY A 101 17.25 -21.12 14.46
CA GLY A 101 16.87 -22.53 14.42
C GLY A 101 15.38 -22.77 14.65
N ARG A 102 14.55 -21.73 14.48
CA ARG A 102 13.09 -21.80 14.70
C ARG A 102 12.37 -20.68 13.95
N PHE A 103 11.12 -20.94 13.58
CA PHE A 103 10.19 -19.97 13.01
C PHE A 103 9.21 -19.50 14.07
N LEU A 104 9.22 -18.20 14.39
CA LEU A 104 8.47 -17.61 15.51
C LEU A 104 7.35 -16.66 15.08
N ASP A 105 7.24 -16.34 13.78
CA ASP A 105 6.34 -15.33 13.27
C ASP A 105 5.38 -15.95 12.22
N PRO A 106 4.23 -16.54 12.67
CA PRO A 106 3.28 -17.19 11.79
C PRO A 106 2.85 -16.30 10.62
N ILE A 107 2.65 -16.89 9.45
CA ILE A 107 2.05 -16.19 8.31
C ILE A 107 0.53 -16.14 8.48
N ILE A 108 -0.11 -15.14 7.87
CA ILE A 108 -1.56 -15.07 7.82
C ILE A 108 -2.01 -15.67 6.50
N VAL A 109 -3.04 -16.52 6.54
CA VAL A 109 -3.60 -17.17 5.35
C VAL A 109 -5.13 -17.16 5.38
N VAL A 110 -5.72 -17.20 4.20
CA VAL A 110 -7.13 -17.52 4.00
C VAL A 110 -7.24 -18.80 3.18
N ARG A 111 -8.27 -19.62 3.44
CA ARG A 111 -8.59 -20.78 2.61
C ARG A 111 -9.56 -20.36 1.53
N GLY A 112 -9.27 -20.62 0.26
CA GLY A 112 -10.11 -20.33 -0.89
C GLY A 112 -10.39 -21.55 -1.73
N GLU A 113 -11.00 -21.34 -2.90
CA GLU A 113 -11.12 -22.37 -3.91
C GLU A 113 -9.74 -22.80 -4.42
N PRO A 114 -9.57 -24.08 -4.79
CA PRO A 114 -8.29 -24.56 -5.28
C PRO A 114 -7.97 -23.92 -6.63
N ASN A 115 -6.71 -23.55 -6.82
CA ASN A 115 -6.20 -23.16 -8.13
C ASN A 115 -5.98 -24.40 -9.03
N GLN A 116 -5.42 -24.19 -10.22
CA GLN A 116 -5.13 -25.27 -11.18
C GLN A 116 -4.16 -26.32 -10.64
N ASP A 117 -3.29 -25.93 -9.69
CA ASP A 117 -2.31 -26.81 -9.03
C ASP A 117 -2.86 -27.44 -7.74
N GLY A 118 -4.14 -27.20 -7.41
CA GLY A 118 -4.79 -27.72 -6.22
C GLY A 118 -4.50 -26.94 -4.93
N VAL A 119 -3.78 -25.82 -5.01
CA VAL A 119 -3.47 -24.95 -3.86
C VAL A 119 -4.73 -24.27 -3.35
N ARG A 120 -4.92 -24.29 -2.02
CA ARG A 120 -6.12 -23.77 -1.34
C ARG A 120 -5.87 -22.64 -0.36
N TYR A 121 -4.61 -22.40 0.02
CA TYR A 121 -4.26 -21.38 1.03
C TYR A 121 -3.53 -20.22 0.41
N TRP A 122 -4.07 -19.02 0.62
CA TRP A 122 -3.55 -17.78 0.08
C TRP A 122 -3.02 -16.90 1.21
N THR A 123 -1.75 -16.49 1.13
CA THR A 123 -1.18 -15.59 2.12
C THR A 123 -1.20 -14.13 1.64
N PRO A 124 -2.06 -13.26 2.22
CA PRO A 124 -2.00 -11.83 1.99
C PRO A 124 -0.85 -11.14 2.74
N ASN A 125 -0.31 -11.79 3.78
CA ASN A 125 0.81 -11.28 4.57
C ASN A 125 1.75 -12.41 4.98
N GLY A 126 2.92 -12.48 4.39
CA GLY A 126 3.93 -13.47 4.74
C GLY A 126 4.73 -14.00 3.56
N ASN A 127 4.55 -13.46 2.35
CA ASN A 127 5.20 -13.96 1.14
C ASN A 127 6.74 -14.07 1.27
N HIS A 128 7.43 -13.05 1.81
CA HIS A 128 8.88 -13.12 2.03
C HIS A 128 9.27 -14.21 3.03
N ARG A 129 8.44 -14.43 4.09
CA ARG A 129 8.65 -15.49 5.08
C ARG A 129 8.42 -16.86 4.48
N LEU A 130 7.35 -17.02 3.68
CA LEU A 130 7.05 -18.25 2.96
C LEU A 130 8.19 -18.61 1.99
N SER A 131 8.66 -17.63 1.22
CA SER A 131 9.78 -17.84 0.28
C SER A 131 11.06 -18.25 1.01
N ALA A 132 11.41 -17.57 2.10
CA ALA A 132 12.59 -17.92 2.90
C ALA A 132 12.50 -19.34 3.47
N LEU A 133 11.32 -19.74 3.97
CA LEU A 133 11.11 -21.11 4.47
C LEU A 133 11.19 -22.16 3.35
N ARG A 134 10.69 -21.87 2.16
CA ARG A 134 10.84 -22.75 0.98
C ARG A 134 12.30 -22.94 0.62
N THR A 135 13.09 -21.85 0.56
CA THR A 135 14.54 -21.92 0.30
C THR A 135 15.28 -22.73 1.37
N LEU A 136 14.87 -22.62 2.63
CA LEU A 136 15.43 -23.39 3.74
C LEU A 136 14.97 -24.86 3.77
N GLY A 137 14.11 -25.29 2.85
CA GLY A 137 13.64 -26.67 2.74
C GLY A 137 12.60 -27.07 3.80
N ALA A 138 11.85 -26.10 4.34
CA ALA A 138 10.78 -26.39 5.30
C ALA A 138 9.66 -27.20 4.64
N LYS A 139 9.16 -28.24 5.32
CA LYS A 139 8.06 -29.10 4.85
C LYS A 139 6.68 -28.49 5.15
N SER A 140 6.61 -27.62 6.16
CA SER A 140 5.37 -26.98 6.59
C SER A 140 5.65 -25.59 7.13
N VAL A 141 4.60 -24.78 7.22
CA VAL A 141 4.64 -23.43 7.76
C VAL A 141 3.55 -23.26 8.83
N THR A 142 3.89 -22.60 9.93
CA THR A 142 2.89 -22.19 10.94
C THR A 142 2.12 -20.99 10.39
N ALA A 143 0.80 -21.09 10.40
CA ALA A 143 -0.10 -20.08 9.88
C ALA A 143 -1.23 -19.75 10.86
N ILE A 144 -1.73 -18.51 10.78
CA ILE A 144 -3.01 -18.10 11.32
C ILE A 144 -4.00 -18.10 10.17
N VAL A 145 -4.94 -19.03 10.19
CA VAL A 145 -6.00 -19.15 9.19
C VAL A 145 -7.15 -18.24 9.60
N VAL A 146 -7.49 -17.28 8.72
CA VAL A 146 -8.64 -16.39 8.87
C VAL A 146 -9.81 -17.02 8.14
N PRO A 147 -10.96 -17.27 8.84
CA PRO A 147 -12.09 -17.98 8.24
C PRO A 147 -12.76 -17.26 7.07
N GLU A 148 -12.73 -15.93 7.06
CA GLU A 148 -13.36 -15.09 6.05
C GLU A 148 -12.40 -14.74 4.92
N PRO A 149 -12.54 -15.33 3.69
CA PRO A 149 -11.63 -15.06 2.57
C PRO A 149 -11.56 -13.58 2.15
N SER A 150 -12.67 -12.84 2.25
CA SER A 150 -12.73 -11.41 1.95
C SER A 150 -11.80 -10.56 2.82
N THR A 151 -11.40 -11.06 3.98
CA THR A 151 -10.46 -10.38 4.88
C THR A 151 -9.04 -10.29 4.30
N ALA A 152 -8.70 -11.15 3.32
CA ALA A 152 -7.40 -11.10 2.64
C ALA A 152 -7.09 -9.70 2.07
N TYR A 153 -8.08 -9.05 1.45
CA TYR A 153 -7.93 -7.70 0.88
C TYR A 153 -7.68 -6.64 1.97
N LYS A 154 -8.38 -6.75 3.11
CA LYS A 154 -8.20 -5.84 4.25
C LYS A 154 -6.84 -6.01 4.91
N ILE A 155 -6.31 -7.23 4.95
CA ILE A 155 -4.98 -7.51 5.52
C ILE A 155 -3.88 -6.88 4.67
N LEU A 156 -4.03 -6.84 3.34
CA LEU A 156 -3.08 -6.14 2.47
C LEU A 156 -3.01 -4.65 2.78
N ALA A 157 -4.15 -4.00 2.99
CA ALA A 157 -4.21 -2.59 3.38
C ALA A 157 -3.52 -2.31 4.72
N LEU A 158 -3.45 -3.31 5.62
CA LEU A 158 -2.76 -3.20 6.91
C LEU A 158 -1.24 -3.44 6.81
N ASN A 159 -0.72 -3.90 5.66
CA ASN A 159 0.72 -4.15 5.46
C ASN A 159 1.55 -2.85 5.30
N THR A 160 1.17 -1.80 6.02
CA THR A 160 1.80 -0.48 5.98
C THR A 160 3.18 -0.41 6.65
N GLU A 161 3.73 -1.52 7.14
CA GLU A 161 4.98 -1.53 7.94
C GLU A 161 6.27 -1.22 7.16
N LYS A 162 6.23 -1.07 5.84
CA LYS A 162 7.39 -0.63 5.05
C LYS A 162 7.04 0.61 4.25
N SER A 163 7.87 1.64 4.35
CA SER A 163 7.81 2.79 3.45
C SER A 163 8.03 2.30 2.02
N HIS A 164 6.92 2.04 1.32
CA HIS A 164 6.96 1.71 -0.11
C HIS A 164 7.20 2.99 -0.87
N ASN A 165 7.99 2.91 -1.94
CA ASN A 165 8.00 4.01 -2.87
C ASN A 165 6.62 4.14 -3.53
N LEU A 166 6.27 5.33 -3.96
CA LEU A 166 4.96 5.66 -4.52
C LEU A 166 4.53 4.70 -5.64
N ARG A 167 5.48 4.27 -6.48
CA ARG A 167 5.21 3.37 -7.60
C ARG A 167 4.77 1.99 -7.11
N GLU A 168 5.44 1.43 -6.12
CA GLU A 168 5.08 0.12 -5.57
C GLU A 168 3.68 0.14 -4.97
N ARG A 169 3.37 1.18 -4.18
CA ARG A 169 2.03 1.38 -3.62
C ARG A 169 0.96 1.48 -4.71
N ALA A 170 1.18 2.32 -5.73
CA ALA A 170 0.24 2.51 -6.82
C ALA A 170 0.04 1.23 -7.64
N MET A 171 1.11 0.45 -7.87
CA MET A 171 1.03 -0.83 -8.58
C MET A 171 0.31 -1.92 -7.78
N GLU A 172 0.46 -1.94 -6.46
CA GLU A 172 -0.26 -2.84 -5.57
C GLU A 172 -1.76 -2.50 -5.56
N VAL A 173 -2.08 -1.23 -5.39
CA VAL A 173 -3.47 -0.74 -5.38
C VAL A 173 -4.18 -1.04 -6.69
N ILE A 174 -3.56 -0.77 -7.86
CA ILE A 174 -4.25 -1.00 -9.14
C ILE A 174 -4.46 -2.49 -9.44
N LYS A 175 -3.53 -3.36 -9.06
CA LYS A 175 -3.70 -4.81 -9.21
C LYS A 175 -4.87 -5.30 -8.34
N MET A 176 -4.90 -4.91 -7.07
CA MET A 176 -5.99 -5.23 -6.15
C MET A 176 -7.33 -4.69 -6.66
N TYR A 177 -7.34 -3.45 -7.17
CA TYR A 177 -8.53 -2.84 -7.75
C TYR A 177 -9.11 -3.66 -8.91
N GLN A 178 -8.24 -4.05 -9.86
CA GLN A 178 -8.64 -4.83 -11.03
C GLN A 178 -9.21 -6.19 -10.65
N GLU A 179 -8.66 -6.84 -9.66
CA GLU A 179 -9.18 -8.11 -9.11
C GLU A 179 -10.55 -7.91 -8.47
N LEU A 180 -10.66 -6.93 -7.55
CA LEU A 180 -11.92 -6.63 -6.88
C LEU A 180 -13.03 -6.25 -7.87
N ALA A 181 -12.71 -5.50 -8.91
CA ALA A 181 -13.66 -5.13 -9.94
C ALA A 181 -14.23 -6.33 -10.74
N THR A 182 -13.59 -7.51 -10.67
CA THR A 182 -14.13 -8.74 -11.26
C THR A 182 -14.97 -9.56 -10.28
N LEU A 183 -14.79 -9.34 -8.97
CA LEU A 183 -15.36 -10.17 -7.90
C LEU A 183 -16.53 -9.49 -7.18
N ASP A 184 -16.62 -8.17 -7.22
CA ASP A 184 -17.59 -7.41 -6.44
C ASP A 184 -18.10 -6.19 -7.22
N ASP A 185 -19.41 -5.92 -7.08
CA ASP A 185 -20.11 -4.79 -7.68
C ASP A 185 -20.20 -3.57 -6.75
N GLY A 186 -19.46 -3.58 -5.63
CA GLY A 186 -19.44 -2.50 -4.65
C GLY A 186 -18.93 -1.17 -5.23
N ASP A 187 -19.34 -0.06 -4.62
CA ASP A 187 -18.87 1.27 -4.99
C ASP A 187 -17.39 1.45 -4.62
N GLU A 188 -16.61 2.13 -5.47
CA GLU A 188 -15.18 2.40 -5.22
C GLU A 188 -14.93 3.06 -3.85
N GLU A 189 -15.81 3.99 -3.42
CA GLU A 189 -15.68 4.68 -2.11
C GLU A 189 -15.73 3.69 -0.93
N SER A 190 -16.43 2.57 -1.05
CA SER A 190 -16.52 1.54 0.00
C SER A 190 -15.19 0.83 0.26
N TYR A 191 -14.27 0.87 -0.69
CA TYR A 191 -12.91 0.30 -0.61
C TYR A 191 -11.84 1.36 -0.34
N ALA A 192 -12.23 2.55 0.18
CA ALA A 192 -11.28 3.64 0.44
C ALA A 192 -10.17 3.23 1.43
N LEU A 193 -10.43 2.30 2.35
CA LEU A 193 -9.43 1.79 3.28
C LEU A 193 -8.39 0.93 2.55
N GLU A 194 -8.84 0.05 1.66
CA GLU A 194 -8.02 -0.88 0.90
C GLU A 194 -7.16 -0.18 -0.15
N PHE A 195 -7.70 0.87 -0.77
CA PHE A 195 -7.00 1.64 -1.80
C PHE A 195 -6.17 2.80 -1.24
N GLU A 196 -6.27 3.10 0.05
CA GLU A 196 -5.59 4.19 0.79
C GLU A 196 -5.87 5.59 0.23
N GLU A 197 -5.57 5.84 -1.03
CA GLU A 197 -5.73 7.12 -1.72
C GLU A 197 -6.24 6.90 -3.15
N ALA A 198 -7.28 7.63 -3.55
CA ALA A 198 -7.81 7.57 -4.91
C ALA A 198 -6.74 7.87 -5.98
N ALA A 199 -5.78 8.75 -5.65
CA ALA A 199 -4.64 9.09 -6.49
C ALA A 199 -3.77 7.87 -6.87
N LEU A 200 -3.66 6.86 -6.00
CA LEU A 200 -2.87 5.66 -6.26
C LEU A 200 -3.46 4.81 -7.38
N ILE A 201 -4.80 4.77 -7.51
CA ILE A 201 -5.48 4.05 -8.59
C ILE A 201 -5.11 4.67 -9.94
N THR A 202 -5.26 6.00 -10.06
CA THR A 202 -4.93 6.75 -11.29
C THR A 202 -3.45 6.64 -11.64
N LEU A 203 -2.55 6.79 -10.64
CA LEU A 203 -1.11 6.63 -10.85
C LEU A 203 -0.72 5.19 -11.19
N GLY A 204 -1.39 4.19 -10.62
CA GLY A 204 -1.20 2.78 -10.93
C GLY A 204 -1.47 2.50 -12.41
N LEU A 205 -2.56 3.05 -12.96
CA LEU A 205 -2.85 2.96 -14.39
C LEU A 205 -1.76 3.60 -15.26
N CYS A 206 -1.26 4.79 -14.86
CA CYS A 206 -0.15 5.42 -15.55
C CYS A 206 1.13 4.56 -15.52
N TYR A 207 1.43 3.91 -14.39
CA TYR A 207 2.60 3.02 -14.28
C TYR A 207 2.45 1.71 -15.05
N LEU A 208 1.22 1.20 -15.22
CA LEU A 208 0.96 0.04 -16.07
C LEU A 208 1.28 0.36 -17.54
N GLU A 209 0.91 1.55 -18.01
CA GLU A 209 1.15 1.97 -19.39
C GLU A 209 2.61 2.43 -19.60
N GLN A 210 3.15 3.21 -18.66
CA GLN A 210 4.51 3.71 -18.70
C GLN A 210 5.27 3.44 -17.40
N SER A 211 6.04 2.38 -17.34
CA SER A 211 6.74 1.91 -16.13
C SER A 211 7.69 2.94 -15.49
N ARG A 212 8.18 3.93 -16.26
CA ARG A 212 9.05 5.03 -15.81
C ARG A 212 8.32 6.35 -15.65
N PHE A 213 6.99 6.33 -15.54
CA PHE A 213 6.20 7.54 -15.29
C PHE A 213 6.65 8.23 -14.01
N SER A 214 6.78 9.55 -14.04
CA SER A 214 7.27 10.35 -12.90
C SER A 214 6.11 10.74 -11.96
N GLY A 215 5.40 9.76 -11.40
CA GLY A 215 4.19 9.97 -10.60
C GLY A 215 4.42 10.85 -9.36
N GLY A 216 5.62 10.82 -8.77
CA GLY A 216 5.97 11.65 -7.62
C GLY A 216 5.81 13.16 -7.87
N ALA A 217 5.99 13.63 -9.12
CA ALA A 217 5.76 15.02 -9.47
C ALA A 217 4.27 15.43 -9.37
N TYR A 218 3.37 14.51 -9.59
CA TYR A 218 1.91 14.74 -9.64
C TYR A 218 1.18 14.35 -8.37
N HIS A 219 1.71 13.39 -7.61
CA HIS A 219 1.06 12.83 -6.43
C HIS A 219 0.55 13.89 -5.43
N PRO A 220 1.31 14.95 -5.06
CA PRO A 220 0.82 15.98 -4.13
C PRO A 220 -0.40 16.75 -4.65
N ILE A 221 -0.55 16.84 -5.98
CA ILE A 221 -1.70 17.49 -6.63
C ILE A 221 -2.88 16.53 -6.64
N LEU A 222 -2.65 15.29 -7.06
CA LEU A 222 -3.70 14.27 -7.17
C LEU A 222 -4.32 13.93 -5.82
N ARG A 223 -3.54 13.83 -4.75
CA ARG A 223 -4.07 13.64 -3.39
C ARG A 223 -5.13 14.67 -2.99
N ARG A 224 -5.10 15.86 -3.54
CA ARG A 224 -6.04 16.94 -3.25
C ARG A 224 -7.19 17.02 -4.25
N ALA A 225 -7.01 16.55 -5.46
CA ALA A 225 -7.96 16.69 -6.57
C ALA A 225 -8.68 15.38 -6.91
N ASP A 226 -8.02 14.25 -6.70
CA ASP A 226 -8.56 12.95 -7.07
C ASP A 226 -9.28 12.33 -5.85
N GLN A 227 -10.58 12.18 -5.95
CA GLN A 227 -11.44 11.65 -4.89
C GLN A 227 -11.98 10.28 -5.30
N PHE A 228 -12.32 9.44 -4.32
CA PHE A 228 -13.04 8.20 -4.55
C PHE A 228 -14.40 8.46 -5.20
N LEU A 229 -14.80 7.55 -6.07
CA LEU A 229 -16.03 7.65 -6.85
C LEU A 229 -17.16 6.86 -6.18
N ARG A 230 -18.35 7.43 -6.14
CA ARG A 230 -19.59 6.76 -5.71
C ARG A 230 -20.20 6.05 -6.92
N LYS A 231 -19.47 5.05 -7.42
CA LYS A 231 -19.84 4.25 -8.58
C LYS A 231 -19.31 2.85 -8.42
N PRO A 232 -20.00 1.83 -8.96
CA PRO A 232 -19.50 0.46 -9.00
C PRO A 232 -18.09 0.41 -9.59
N LEU A 233 -17.24 -0.48 -9.04
CA LEU A 233 -15.81 -0.59 -9.37
C LEU A 233 -15.55 -0.61 -10.88
N GLN A 234 -16.33 -1.37 -11.66
CA GLN A 234 -16.18 -1.46 -13.12
C GLN A 234 -16.42 -0.11 -13.81
N ALA A 235 -17.50 0.59 -13.43
CA ALA A 235 -17.83 1.90 -14.01
C ALA A 235 -16.82 2.98 -13.57
N ALA A 236 -16.35 2.90 -12.33
CA ALA A 236 -15.33 3.79 -11.81
C ALA A 236 -13.97 3.56 -12.51
N LEU A 237 -13.62 2.32 -12.85
CA LEU A 237 -12.38 1.98 -13.55
C LEU A 237 -12.28 2.66 -14.92
N GLU A 238 -13.38 2.77 -15.66
CA GLU A 238 -13.38 3.48 -16.96
C GLU A 238 -13.07 4.97 -16.77
N ILE A 239 -13.67 5.61 -15.75
CA ILE A 239 -13.36 6.99 -15.41
C ILE A 239 -11.89 7.14 -14.99
N ARG A 240 -11.34 6.16 -14.25
CA ARG A 240 -9.93 6.14 -13.86
C ARG A 240 -8.99 6.03 -15.06
N ARG A 241 -9.37 5.24 -16.08
CA ARG A 241 -8.63 5.14 -17.34
C ARG A 241 -8.62 6.47 -18.10
N GLU A 242 -9.76 7.16 -18.18
CA GLU A 242 -9.84 8.50 -18.79
C GLU A 242 -8.95 9.49 -18.03
N ARG A 243 -9.00 9.49 -16.68
CA ARG A 243 -8.15 10.35 -15.84
C ARG A 243 -6.67 10.07 -16.04
N SER A 244 -6.26 8.79 -16.08
CA SER A 244 -4.86 8.43 -16.32
C SER A 244 -4.38 8.89 -17.69
N LYS A 245 -5.19 8.76 -18.74
CA LYS A 245 -4.89 9.26 -20.07
C LYS A 245 -4.70 10.77 -20.11
N MET A 246 -5.63 11.53 -19.51
CA MET A 246 -5.48 12.99 -19.39
C MET A 246 -4.19 13.39 -18.68
N LEU A 247 -3.80 12.64 -17.63
CA LEU A 247 -2.56 12.90 -16.90
C LEU A 247 -1.33 12.60 -17.75
N MET A 248 -1.34 11.55 -18.54
CA MET A 248 -0.24 11.19 -19.42
C MET A 248 -0.09 12.17 -20.60
N ASP A 249 -1.21 12.64 -21.16
CA ASP A 249 -1.21 13.70 -22.18
C ASP A 249 -0.59 14.99 -21.61
N LEU A 250 -0.99 15.40 -20.40
CA LEU A 250 -0.37 16.52 -19.70
C LEU A 250 1.13 16.28 -19.45
N ASP A 251 1.53 15.08 -19.06
CA ASP A 251 2.93 14.72 -18.84
C ASP A 251 3.76 14.88 -20.11
N SER A 252 3.23 14.49 -21.26
CA SER A 252 3.89 14.66 -22.57
C SER A 252 4.15 16.14 -22.87
N MET A 253 3.15 17.00 -22.69
CA MET A 253 3.30 18.45 -22.85
C MET A 253 4.36 19.03 -21.91
N ILE A 254 4.40 18.57 -20.65
CA ILE A 254 5.41 18.99 -19.67
C ILE A 254 6.81 18.53 -20.08
N CYS A 255 6.95 17.30 -20.58
CA CYS A 255 8.24 16.79 -21.07
C CYS A 255 8.78 17.65 -22.21
N GLU A 256 7.96 18.12 -23.14
CA GLU A 256 8.39 19.07 -24.19
C GLU A 256 8.95 20.36 -23.60
N ARG A 257 8.31 20.92 -22.57
CA ARG A 257 8.80 22.14 -21.89
C ARG A 257 10.12 21.88 -21.14
N VAL A 258 10.23 20.71 -20.50
CA VAL A 258 11.46 20.27 -19.83
C VAL A 258 12.61 20.15 -20.84
N ASP A 259 12.36 19.56 -22.01
CA ASP A 259 13.39 19.42 -23.05
C ASP A 259 13.79 20.76 -23.66
N ALA A 260 12.85 21.70 -23.77
CA ALA A 260 13.18 23.08 -24.17
C ALA A 260 14.10 23.77 -23.13
N LEU A 261 13.86 23.57 -21.83
CA LEU A 261 14.73 24.08 -20.75
C LEU A 261 16.13 23.44 -20.81
N LYS A 262 16.21 22.13 -21.05
CA LYS A 262 17.51 21.42 -21.19
C LYS A 262 18.31 21.94 -22.39
N LYS A 263 17.67 22.18 -23.53
CA LYS A 263 18.33 22.76 -24.75
C LYS A 263 18.93 24.12 -24.47
N ARG A 264 18.41 24.89 -23.51
CA ARG A 264 18.95 26.17 -23.05
C ARG A 264 20.08 26.03 -22.02
N GLY A 265 20.52 24.81 -21.71
CA GLY A 265 21.57 24.53 -20.72
C GLY A 265 21.11 24.50 -19.27
N LEU A 266 19.80 24.54 -19.02
CA LEU A 266 19.26 24.40 -17.69
C LEU A 266 19.16 22.89 -17.35
N THR A 267 20.14 22.37 -16.60
CA THR A 267 20.22 20.96 -16.24
C THR A 267 19.95 20.78 -14.73
N SER A 268 18.88 20.05 -14.43
CA SER A 268 18.56 19.65 -13.03
C SER A 268 17.71 18.36 -13.07
N PRO A 269 17.92 17.39 -12.19
CA PRO A 269 17.05 16.23 -12.07
C PRO A 269 15.62 16.61 -11.69
N TYR A 270 15.40 17.79 -11.12
CA TYR A 270 14.10 18.28 -10.65
C TYR A 270 13.35 19.16 -11.66
N LEU A 271 13.81 19.29 -12.91
CA LEU A 271 13.14 20.15 -13.92
C LEU A 271 11.66 19.84 -14.10
N LYS A 272 11.29 18.57 -14.13
CA LYS A 272 9.89 18.15 -14.27
C LYS A 272 9.05 18.61 -13.07
N SER A 273 9.51 18.33 -11.87
CA SER A 273 8.84 18.79 -10.64
C SER A 273 8.74 20.31 -10.56
N PHE A 274 9.77 21.02 -11.04
CA PHE A 274 9.77 22.48 -11.16
C PHE A 274 8.66 22.98 -12.07
N VAL A 275 8.53 22.42 -13.28
CA VAL A 275 7.48 22.81 -14.25
C VAL A 275 6.11 22.50 -13.66
N VAL A 276 5.90 21.27 -13.14
CA VAL A 276 4.65 20.87 -12.49
C VAL A 276 4.27 21.82 -11.36
N ALA A 277 5.22 22.20 -10.50
CA ALA A 277 4.96 23.13 -9.41
C ALA A 277 4.56 24.54 -9.87
N ARG A 278 5.09 25.00 -11.02
CA ARG A 278 4.77 26.31 -11.61
C ARG A 278 3.39 26.37 -12.24
N ILE A 279 2.93 25.27 -12.82
CA ILE A 279 1.60 25.18 -13.47
C ILE A 279 0.51 24.68 -12.51
N ASN A 280 0.83 24.35 -11.26
CA ASN A 280 -0.09 23.80 -10.26
C ASN A 280 -1.12 24.86 -9.79
N PRO A 281 -2.42 24.72 -10.14
CA PRO A 281 -3.45 25.72 -9.81
C PRO A 281 -3.85 25.70 -8.33
N ILE A 282 -3.46 24.65 -7.59
CA ILE A 282 -3.85 24.50 -6.17
C ILE A 282 -2.69 24.84 -5.20
N ARG A 283 -1.52 25.22 -5.73
CA ARG A 283 -0.31 25.49 -4.90
C ARG A 283 -0.54 26.53 -3.81
N PHE A 284 -1.21 27.60 -4.14
CA PHE A 284 -1.46 28.75 -3.23
C PHE A 284 -2.91 28.85 -2.78
N ARG A 285 -3.73 27.82 -3.09
CA ARG A 285 -5.13 27.81 -2.72
C ARG A 285 -5.29 27.53 -1.22
N PRO A 286 -6.08 28.34 -0.47
CA PRO A 286 -6.36 28.07 0.93
C PRO A 286 -6.94 26.68 1.13
N LYS A 287 -6.63 26.04 2.27
CA LYS A 287 -7.15 24.69 2.58
C LYS A 287 -8.67 24.67 2.76
N GLU A 288 -9.24 25.79 3.18
CA GLU A 288 -10.67 26.00 3.42
C GLU A 288 -11.46 26.27 2.13
N ALA A 289 -10.77 26.54 1.02
CA ALA A 289 -11.45 26.75 -0.27
C ALA A 289 -12.04 25.43 -0.79
N ALA A 290 -13.25 25.50 -1.37
CA ALA A 290 -13.91 24.34 -1.95
C ALA A 290 -12.97 23.56 -2.88
N PRO A 291 -12.84 22.22 -2.75
CA PRO A 291 -11.92 21.45 -3.56
C PRO A 291 -12.26 21.58 -5.05
N LEU A 292 -11.24 21.72 -5.89
CA LEU A 292 -11.40 21.60 -7.34
C LEU A 292 -11.49 20.11 -7.69
N SER A 293 -12.35 19.79 -8.66
CA SER A 293 -12.42 18.45 -9.21
C SER A 293 -11.13 18.08 -10.00
N TYR A 294 -10.91 16.81 -10.19
CA TYR A 294 -9.79 16.30 -10.98
C TYR A 294 -9.71 16.98 -12.37
N ASN A 295 -10.83 17.00 -13.10
CA ASN A 295 -10.89 17.56 -14.45
C ASN A 295 -10.56 19.07 -14.45
N GLU A 296 -11.13 19.83 -13.53
CA GLU A 296 -10.83 21.26 -13.41
C GLU A 296 -9.34 21.53 -13.14
N VAL A 297 -8.71 20.70 -12.31
CA VAL A 297 -7.27 20.85 -12.01
C VAL A 297 -6.45 20.55 -13.26
N LEU A 298 -6.70 19.43 -13.94
CA LEU A 298 -5.94 19.03 -15.13
C LEU A 298 -6.15 20.03 -16.29
N GLU A 299 -7.37 20.47 -16.56
CA GLU A 299 -7.65 21.48 -17.59
C GLU A 299 -6.91 22.81 -17.33
N ARG A 300 -6.87 23.25 -16.06
CA ARG A 300 -6.10 24.44 -15.69
C ARG A 300 -4.60 24.24 -15.86
N MET A 301 -4.09 23.05 -15.54
CA MET A 301 -2.68 22.71 -15.75
C MET A 301 -2.33 22.66 -17.24
N ILE A 302 -3.18 22.08 -18.10
CA ILE A 302 -3.00 22.06 -19.56
C ILE A 302 -2.93 23.50 -20.10
N LYS A 303 -3.89 24.35 -19.75
CA LYS A 303 -3.88 25.78 -20.14
C LYS A 303 -2.63 26.51 -19.62
N ALA A 304 -2.12 26.15 -18.45
CA ALA A 304 -0.95 26.76 -17.87
C ALA A 304 0.35 26.29 -18.53
N VAL A 305 0.46 25.01 -18.93
CA VAL A 305 1.64 24.50 -19.65
C VAL A 305 1.73 25.06 -21.06
N ASP A 306 0.59 25.32 -21.75
CA ASP A 306 0.58 26.01 -23.04
C ASP A 306 1.16 27.42 -22.96
N ARG A 307 0.86 28.13 -21.87
CA ARG A 307 1.36 29.48 -21.60
C ARG A 307 2.75 29.51 -20.99
N PHE A 308 3.29 28.34 -20.60
CA PHE A 308 4.60 28.27 -19.99
C PHE A 308 5.70 28.63 -21.02
N ASN A 309 6.40 29.72 -20.76
CA ASN A 309 7.49 30.18 -21.62
C ASN A 309 8.86 29.79 -21.05
N PRO A 310 9.54 28.76 -21.63
CA PRO A 310 10.87 28.34 -21.18
C PRO A 310 11.92 29.47 -21.24
N GLU A 311 11.80 30.45 -22.16
CA GLU A 311 12.77 31.54 -22.34
C GLU A 311 12.86 32.47 -21.13
N LYS A 312 11.79 32.59 -20.35
CA LYS A 312 11.73 33.43 -19.16
C LYS A 312 12.33 32.79 -17.91
N ILE A 313 12.71 31.52 -17.94
CA ILE A 313 13.24 30.79 -16.78
C ILE A 313 14.75 31.00 -16.69
N ARG A 314 15.22 31.35 -15.47
CA ARG A 314 16.63 31.54 -15.14
C ARG A 314 17.13 30.43 -14.21
N MET A 315 18.43 30.19 -14.13
CA MET A 315 19.04 29.22 -13.23
C MET A 315 18.66 29.47 -11.76
N GLU A 316 18.58 30.74 -11.37
CA GLU A 316 18.17 31.15 -10.02
C GLU A 316 16.74 30.72 -9.64
N ASP A 317 15.83 30.57 -10.61
CA ASP A 317 14.47 30.13 -10.38
C ASP A 317 14.42 28.64 -9.97
N LEU A 318 15.36 27.84 -10.44
CA LEU A 318 15.47 26.42 -10.10
C LEU A 318 15.95 26.21 -8.67
N THR A 319 16.84 27.06 -8.18
CA THR A 319 17.37 26.98 -6.80
C THR A 319 16.34 27.42 -5.75
N LYS A 320 15.45 28.36 -6.10
CA LYS A 320 14.40 28.85 -5.19
C LYS A 320 13.21 27.91 -5.01
N SER A 321 13.03 26.94 -5.90
CA SER A 321 11.95 25.97 -5.82
C SER A 321 12.34 24.61 -5.24
N GLY A 322 13.54 24.48 -4.71
CA GLY A 322 14.07 23.25 -4.15
C GLY A 322 13.46 22.86 -2.81
N GLY A 323 12.25 22.30 -2.86
CA GLY A 323 11.83 21.30 -1.90
C GLY A 323 11.93 19.96 -2.61
N ALA A 324 12.79 19.07 -2.17
CA ALA A 324 12.83 17.71 -2.64
C ALA A 324 11.44 17.09 -2.40
N PRO A 325 10.86 16.35 -3.37
CA PRO A 325 9.76 15.44 -3.03
C PRO A 325 10.35 14.42 -2.06
N GLU A 326 9.71 14.22 -0.93
CA GLU A 326 9.97 13.09 -0.06
C GLU A 326 9.75 11.81 -0.91
N GLU A 327 10.83 11.07 -1.15
CA GLU A 327 10.82 9.75 -1.76
C GLU A 327 10.28 8.70 -0.79
#